data_bd45aeb81967b82a53aef90106f73e2c
#
_entry.id   bd45aeb81967b82a53aef90106f73e2c
#
_cell.length_a   1.000
_cell.length_b   1.000
_cell.length_c   1.000
_cell.angle_alpha   90.00
_cell.angle_beta   90.00
_cell.angle_gamma   90.00
#
_symmetry.space_group_name_H-M   'P 1'
#
loop_
_entity.id
_entity.type
_entity.pdbx_description
1 polymer ?
#
loop_
_entity_poly.entity_id
_entity_poly.type
_entity_poly.pdbx_seq_one_letter_code
_entity_poly.pdbx_strand_id
1 'polypeptide(L)'
;MKRFNFISSATILLMVVSSVFISCSKDGVDEMAQPVEKENKGVLFTMAEEQFGDDAEVRSLTQPCGIDTIDMGNGLEAEVTIERDLNDKAAQTRALKTDNHYTIVAFAMGSGQMIGEIKGRFNLATGHFMADAHTNAYITLESGRQYNFVCYTDEYISRNGVTLTVPHTNAQRAMVARTTNVTILPQRQQSISFALKRLGARVRTRLVAAWPFAGVSGYISSMPNDAPAALSYNMQDGTQKLVGSTTAKAAAQTYVPTIQYSQSGVTFNSVISSNYGYYLAGTNSGQVAITFTGGALYNKAISQSTHRYRSEKIFKGGGSYVLRVKLLPQYIYLFNDGHVGPRYYPQNPSAKPIALMIGYRRGIALWNANSNQDTPWHQLFGFCNQYNPRAILENTSSYRDNCRRALLDGESGMGWTWDIFFYRHEGRNMIKANEPEKFPAFYYAAHFDWELMNRGIPLAPAVSGGRKWYLASCPVWPAVYETLTHNVWNMHDFRGQWNTYLADLAFTQVGGTPLTNAEFWTSAELSHEHEWHLNNVVDRHTVFVNLVWFGIGSISTCAPGEEIKAKVRPFIDF
;
A
#
# COMPACT_ATOMS: atom_id res chain seq x y z
N MET A 1 20.11 38.57 22.74
CA MET A 1 20.02 39.85 22.00
C MET A 1 19.34 39.67 20.67
N LYS A 2 18.36 40.53 20.44
CA LYS A 2 17.59 40.82 19.21
C LYS A 2 16.56 39.78 18.70
N ARG A 3 15.33 40.04 19.11
CA ARG A 3 14.06 39.66 18.48
C ARG A 3 13.93 40.37 17.12
N PHE A 4 13.31 39.73 16.14
CA PHE A 4 12.58 40.42 15.07
C PHE A 4 11.22 39.72 14.84
N ASN A 5 10.18 40.49 15.21
CA ASN A 5 8.79 40.22 14.85
C ASN A 5 8.57 40.78 13.43
N PHE A 6 7.85 40.06 12.57
CA PHE A 6 7.15 40.65 11.43
C PHE A 6 5.70 40.17 11.41
N ILE A 7 4.82 41.11 11.75
CA ILE A 7 3.38 41.05 11.52
C ILE A 7 3.16 41.68 10.15
N SER A 8 2.47 40.99 9.26
CA SER A 8 1.95 41.61 8.02
C SER A 8 0.49 41.26 7.88
N SER A 9 -0.35 42.23 8.20
CA SER A 9 -1.79 42.26 7.92
C SER A 9 -1.98 42.56 6.44
N ALA A 10 -2.67 41.69 5.71
CA ALA A 10 -3.16 41.99 4.36
C ALA A 10 -4.69 42.14 4.42
N THR A 11 -5.12 43.40 4.34
CA THR A 11 -6.52 43.81 4.19
C THR A 11 -6.95 43.58 2.76
N ILE A 12 -7.96 42.73 2.52
CA ILE A 12 -8.57 42.54 1.21
C ILE A 12 -9.70 43.55 1.06
N LEU A 13 -9.50 44.47 0.13
CA LEU A 13 -10.49 45.49 -0.30
C LEU A 13 -11.42 44.86 -1.33
N LEU A 14 -12.72 44.75 -0.98
CA LEU A 14 -13.77 44.28 -1.86
C LEU A 14 -14.28 45.49 -2.69
N MET A 15 -13.93 45.55 -3.99
CA MET A 15 -14.54 46.53 -4.90
C MET A 15 -15.75 45.91 -5.60
N VAL A 16 -16.93 46.38 -5.23
CA VAL A 16 -18.18 46.21 -5.98
C VAL A 16 -18.24 47.31 -7.02
N VAL A 17 -18.14 46.94 -8.30
CA VAL A 17 -18.39 47.88 -9.40
C VAL A 17 -19.79 47.59 -9.92
N SER A 18 -20.74 48.43 -9.53
CA SER A 18 -22.07 48.53 -10.13
C SER A 18 -22.02 49.57 -11.24
N SER A 19 -22.01 49.15 -12.51
CA SER A 19 -22.19 50.04 -13.65
C SER A 19 -23.66 50.08 -14.06
N VAL A 20 -24.31 51.17 -13.69
CA VAL A 20 -25.61 51.57 -14.20
C VAL A 20 -25.36 52.37 -15.50
N PHE A 21 -25.81 51.86 -16.63
CA PHE A 21 -25.91 52.65 -17.83
C PHE A 21 -27.38 53.06 -18.03
N ILE A 22 -27.66 54.35 -17.77
CA ILE A 22 -28.86 55.03 -18.23
C ILE A 22 -28.45 55.72 -19.52
N SER A 23 -29.08 55.35 -20.63
CA SER A 23 -29.04 56.12 -21.84
C SER A 23 -30.48 56.44 -22.26
N CYS A 24 -30.87 57.73 -22.11
CA CYS A 24 -32.03 58.27 -22.75
C CYS A 24 -31.62 58.84 -24.10
N SER A 25 -32.28 58.44 -25.18
CA SER A 25 -32.46 59.32 -26.34
C SER A 25 -33.85 59.09 -26.90
N LYS A 26 -34.55 60.23 -27.01
CA LYS A 26 -35.84 60.45 -27.60
C LYS A 26 -35.60 60.65 -29.12
N ASP A 27 -36.41 60.01 -29.93
CA ASP A 27 -37.24 60.66 -31.00
C ASP A 27 -37.58 59.62 -32.11
N GLY A 28 -38.82 59.65 -32.57
CA GLY A 28 -39.20 59.27 -33.94
C GLY A 28 -40.10 58.06 -34.08
N VAL A 29 -41.36 58.35 -34.13
CA VAL A 29 -42.52 57.62 -34.59
C VAL A 29 -42.23 56.74 -35.82
N ASP A 30 -42.54 55.43 -35.72
CA ASP A 30 -43.24 54.67 -36.77
C ASP A 30 -43.83 53.41 -36.16
N GLU A 31 -45.19 53.37 -36.21
CA GLU A 31 -45.98 52.19 -35.88
C GLU A 31 -45.75 51.09 -36.93
N MET A 32 -44.82 50.18 -36.68
CA MET A 32 -44.86 48.88 -37.26
C MET A 32 -45.24 47.84 -36.14
N ALA A 33 -46.35 47.17 -36.34
CA ALA A 33 -46.82 46.10 -35.47
C ALA A 33 -45.70 45.08 -35.22
N GLN A 34 -45.12 45.15 -34.03
CA GLN A 34 -44.21 44.11 -33.57
C GLN A 34 -45.01 42.80 -33.48
N PRO A 35 -44.45 41.68 -33.94
CA PRO A 35 -45.03 40.38 -33.67
C PRO A 35 -45.05 40.21 -32.14
N VAL A 36 -46.23 40.01 -31.58
CA VAL A 36 -46.42 39.67 -30.17
C VAL A 36 -45.58 38.41 -29.93
N GLU A 37 -44.40 38.60 -29.32
CA GLU A 37 -43.67 37.45 -28.76
C GLU A 37 -44.65 36.72 -27.86
N LYS A 38 -45.12 35.55 -28.31
CA LYS A 38 -45.86 34.62 -27.44
C LYS A 38 -44.95 34.39 -26.27
N GLU A 39 -45.27 34.98 -25.11
CA GLU A 39 -44.62 34.68 -23.82
C GLU A 39 -44.62 33.16 -23.72
N ASN A 40 -43.47 32.55 -23.82
CA ASN A 40 -43.27 31.14 -23.62
C ASN A 40 -43.53 30.83 -22.14
N LYS A 41 -44.80 30.61 -21.81
CA LYS A 41 -45.27 30.18 -20.49
C LYS A 41 -45.01 28.66 -20.34
N GLY A 42 -43.76 28.28 -20.08
CA GLY A 42 -43.39 26.87 -20.05
C GLY A 42 -42.33 26.54 -18.94
N VAL A 43 -42.18 25.26 -18.68
CA VAL A 43 -41.13 24.75 -17.85
C VAL A 43 -39.84 24.62 -18.67
N LEU A 44 -38.78 25.23 -18.18
CA LEU A 44 -37.44 25.13 -18.73
C LEU A 44 -36.64 24.10 -17.92
N PHE A 45 -36.13 23.07 -18.56
CA PHE A 45 -35.25 22.10 -17.91
C PHE A 45 -33.80 22.50 -18.10
N THR A 46 -33.05 22.46 -16.99
CA THR A 46 -31.60 22.69 -16.95
C THR A 46 -30.90 21.54 -16.22
N MET A 47 -29.60 21.36 -16.42
CA MET A 47 -28.87 20.33 -15.72
C MET A 47 -27.46 20.74 -15.27
N ALA A 48 -26.97 20.02 -14.27
CA ALA A 48 -25.58 19.98 -13.88
C ALA A 48 -25.15 18.50 -13.78
N GLU A 49 -23.99 18.16 -14.33
CA GLU A 49 -23.39 16.82 -14.22
C GLU A 49 -22.43 16.74 -13.06
N GLU A 50 -22.59 15.70 -12.24
CA GLU A 50 -21.59 15.32 -11.25
C GLU A 50 -20.38 14.68 -11.93
N GLN A 51 -19.19 15.16 -11.61
CA GLN A 51 -17.97 14.52 -12.06
C GLN A 51 -17.54 13.42 -11.10
N PHE A 52 -16.72 12.47 -11.58
CA PHE A 52 -16.15 11.48 -10.68
C PHE A 52 -15.24 12.17 -9.65
N GLY A 53 -15.45 11.86 -8.37
CA GLY A 53 -14.67 12.41 -7.27
C GLY A 53 -15.23 13.70 -6.63
N ASP A 54 -16.35 14.25 -7.12
CA ASP A 54 -16.99 15.48 -6.58
C ASP A 54 -17.79 15.23 -5.27
N ASP A 55 -17.97 13.99 -4.84
CA ASP A 55 -18.76 13.63 -3.67
C ASP A 55 -18.23 14.28 -2.39
N ALA A 56 -18.96 15.25 -1.85
CA ALA A 56 -18.59 16.02 -0.67
C ALA A 56 -18.56 15.17 0.62
N GLU A 57 -19.37 14.10 0.70
CA GLU A 57 -19.41 13.22 1.88
C GLU A 57 -18.12 12.40 2.08
N VAL A 58 -17.30 12.28 1.03
CA VAL A 58 -16.09 11.44 1.04
C VAL A 58 -14.87 12.17 1.60
N ARG A 59 -14.96 13.46 1.96
CA ARG A 59 -13.84 14.19 2.56
C ARG A 59 -13.42 13.67 3.94
N SER A 60 -14.25 12.90 4.63
CA SER A 60 -13.97 12.37 5.97
C SER A 60 -13.28 10.99 6.00
N LEU A 61 -13.13 10.30 4.88
CA LEU A 61 -12.50 8.98 4.82
C LEU A 61 -10.98 9.10 4.60
N THR A 62 -10.27 9.61 5.60
CA THR A 62 -8.79 9.65 5.63
C THR A 62 -8.16 8.36 6.17
N GLN A 63 -8.94 7.42 6.68
CA GLN A 63 -8.42 6.13 7.13
C GLN A 63 -8.53 5.07 6.03
N PRO A 64 -7.44 4.39 5.68
CA PRO A 64 -7.50 3.24 4.78
C PRO A 64 -8.39 2.15 5.41
N CYS A 65 -9.34 1.65 4.65
CA CYS A 65 -10.06 0.43 4.99
C CYS A 65 -9.05 -0.71 5.07
N GLY A 66 -8.99 -1.45 6.16
CA GLY A 66 -8.15 -2.59 6.47
C GLY A 66 -7.05 -2.97 5.46
N ILE A 67 -5.91 -3.37 5.94
CA ILE A 67 -4.82 -3.85 5.08
C ILE A 67 -5.09 -5.32 4.76
N ASP A 68 -5.20 -5.65 3.47
CA ASP A 68 -5.22 -7.03 3.00
C ASP A 68 -3.82 -7.44 2.54
N THR A 69 -3.33 -8.59 3.00
CA THR A 69 -2.03 -9.12 2.60
C THR A 69 -2.24 -10.26 1.62
N ILE A 70 -1.64 -10.13 0.44
CA ILE A 70 -1.80 -11.05 -0.67
C ILE A 70 -0.44 -11.67 -1.01
N ASP A 71 -0.40 -13.00 -1.12
CA ASP A 71 0.74 -13.71 -1.71
C ASP A 71 0.76 -13.48 -3.23
N MET A 72 1.82 -12.84 -3.70
CA MET A 72 2.01 -12.54 -5.13
C MET A 72 2.77 -13.64 -5.86
N GLY A 73 3.23 -14.68 -5.16
CA GLY A 73 4.14 -15.68 -5.69
C GLY A 73 5.57 -15.15 -5.90
N ASN A 74 6.48 -16.04 -6.28
CA ASN A 74 7.91 -15.74 -6.52
C ASN A 74 8.62 -15.01 -5.36
N GLY A 75 8.15 -15.20 -4.13
CA GLY A 75 8.70 -14.54 -2.96
C GLY A 75 8.39 -13.04 -2.88
N LEU A 76 7.25 -12.64 -3.41
CA LEU A 76 6.67 -11.30 -3.28
C LEU A 76 5.34 -11.37 -2.52
N GLU A 77 5.04 -10.35 -1.75
CA GLU A 77 3.73 -10.13 -1.14
C GLU A 77 3.25 -8.70 -1.40
N ALA A 78 1.96 -8.47 -1.29
CA ALA A 78 1.37 -7.15 -1.42
C ALA A 78 0.51 -6.80 -0.21
N GLU A 79 0.68 -5.60 0.33
CA GLU A 79 -0.27 -4.96 1.23
C GLU A 79 -1.19 -4.08 0.39
N VAL A 80 -2.49 -4.41 0.37
CA VAL A 80 -3.48 -3.73 -0.47
C VAL A 80 -4.44 -2.94 0.39
N THR A 81 -4.64 -1.68 0.03
CA THR A 81 -5.62 -0.78 0.64
C THR A 81 -6.42 -0.07 -0.43
N ILE A 82 -7.64 0.33 -0.12
CA ILE A 82 -8.43 1.17 -1.00
C ILE A 82 -8.56 2.57 -0.41
N GLU A 83 -8.21 3.55 -1.21
CA GLU A 83 -8.19 4.96 -0.85
C GLU A 83 -9.05 5.75 -1.82
N ARG A 84 -9.44 6.95 -1.43
CA ARG A 84 -10.02 7.91 -2.36
C ARG A 84 -8.93 8.44 -3.32
N ASP A 85 -9.26 8.60 -4.59
CA ASP A 85 -8.36 9.21 -5.56
C ASP A 85 -8.36 10.74 -5.44
N LEU A 86 -7.47 11.26 -4.59
CA LEU A 86 -7.33 12.71 -4.36
C LEU A 86 -6.56 13.44 -5.48
N ASN A 87 -5.87 12.72 -6.35
CA ASN A 87 -5.09 13.32 -7.45
C ASN A 87 -5.96 13.65 -8.66
N ASP A 88 -7.24 13.37 -8.58
CA ASP A 88 -8.20 13.66 -9.62
C ASP A 88 -8.82 15.06 -9.44
N LYS A 89 -7.96 16.04 -9.33
CA LYS A 89 -8.36 17.45 -9.54
C LYS A 89 -8.59 17.67 -11.04
N ALA A 90 -9.56 16.96 -11.61
CA ALA A 90 -10.14 17.38 -12.86
C ALA A 90 -10.65 18.80 -12.64
N ALA A 91 -10.23 19.71 -13.48
CA ALA A 91 -10.62 21.11 -13.41
C ALA A 91 -12.13 21.20 -13.15
N GLN A 92 -12.51 21.83 -12.06
CA GLN A 92 -13.90 22.13 -11.70
C GLN A 92 -14.46 23.17 -12.68
N THR A 93 -14.59 22.78 -13.92
CA THR A 93 -15.43 23.50 -14.85
C THR A 93 -16.77 22.77 -14.88
N ARG A 94 -17.80 23.37 -14.30
CA ARG A 94 -19.21 22.95 -14.37
C ARG A 94 -19.78 22.97 -15.79
N ALA A 95 -18.94 22.90 -16.81
CA ALA A 95 -19.36 22.84 -18.20
C ALA A 95 -19.82 21.39 -18.50
N LEU A 96 -20.99 21.28 -19.09
CA LEU A 96 -21.48 20.08 -19.76
C LEU A 96 -20.39 19.55 -20.69
N LYS A 97 -19.84 18.38 -20.38
CA LYS A 97 -18.70 17.82 -21.13
C LYS A 97 -19.09 16.78 -22.16
N THR A 98 -20.34 16.32 -22.14
CA THR A 98 -20.79 15.20 -22.98
C THR A 98 -22.11 15.53 -23.69
N ASP A 99 -22.10 15.33 -25.00
CA ASP A 99 -23.31 15.38 -25.83
C ASP A 99 -24.07 14.06 -25.72
N ASN A 100 -24.65 13.81 -24.52
CA ASN A 100 -25.49 12.64 -24.27
C ASN A 100 -26.94 12.92 -24.66
N HIS A 101 -27.66 11.85 -24.96
CA HIS A 101 -29.11 11.87 -25.11
C HIS A 101 -29.80 11.54 -23.78
N TYR A 102 -30.91 12.21 -23.50
CA TYR A 102 -31.60 12.14 -22.21
C TYR A 102 -33.12 11.93 -22.40
N THR A 103 -33.70 11.19 -21.48
CA THR A 103 -35.16 11.12 -21.30
C THR A 103 -35.50 11.78 -19.97
N ILE A 104 -36.50 12.69 -20.01
CA ILE A 104 -37.12 13.28 -18.83
C ILE A 104 -38.51 12.71 -18.67
N VAL A 105 -38.81 12.15 -17.49
CA VAL A 105 -40.12 11.55 -17.15
C VAL A 105 -40.74 12.33 -16.00
N ALA A 106 -42.02 12.65 -16.10
CA ALA A 106 -42.80 13.29 -15.04
C ALA A 106 -43.79 12.30 -14.40
N PHE A 107 -43.86 12.34 -13.08
CA PHE A 107 -44.78 11.55 -12.26
C PHE A 107 -45.66 12.48 -11.41
N ALA A 108 -46.95 12.23 -11.34
CA ALA A 108 -47.86 12.93 -10.42
C ALA A 108 -47.51 12.57 -8.98
N MET A 109 -47.35 13.57 -8.13
CA MET A 109 -47.12 13.36 -6.71
C MET A 109 -48.37 12.74 -6.05
N GLY A 110 -48.18 11.80 -5.15
CA GLY A 110 -49.24 11.09 -4.44
C GLY A 110 -49.69 9.79 -5.13
N SER A 111 -50.06 9.84 -6.42
CA SER A 111 -50.41 8.63 -7.16
C SER A 111 -49.23 7.83 -7.73
N GLY A 112 -48.09 8.52 -7.93
CA GLY A 112 -46.93 7.93 -8.62
C GLY A 112 -47.20 7.62 -10.10
N GLN A 113 -48.32 8.09 -10.65
CA GLN A 113 -48.66 7.85 -12.06
C GLN A 113 -47.73 8.64 -12.99
N MET A 114 -47.22 7.97 -14.00
CA MET A 114 -46.47 8.62 -15.07
C MET A 114 -47.39 9.54 -15.88
N ILE A 115 -47.06 10.79 -16.00
CA ILE A 115 -47.84 11.83 -16.70
C ILE A 115 -47.39 11.94 -18.15
N GLY A 116 -46.08 11.84 -18.39
CA GLY A 116 -45.48 11.95 -19.72
C GLY A 116 -43.98 11.86 -19.70
N GLU A 117 -43.40 11.83 -20.89
CA GLU A 117 -41.95 11.85 -21.09
C GLU A 117 -41.59 12.72 -22.28
N ILE A 118 -40.36 13.27 -22.24
CA ILE A 118 -39.75 13.96 -23.39
C ILE A 118 -38.31 13.44 -23.54
N LYS A 119 -37.84 13.39 -24.79
CA LYS A 119 -36.51 12.95 -25.15
C LYS A 119 -35.78 14.07 -25.86
N GLY A 120 -34.45 14.14 -25.70
CA GLY A 120 -33.68 15.18 -26.36
C GLY A 120 -32.27 15.34 -25.74
N ARG A 121 -31.69 16.50 -25.97
CA ARG A 121 -30.33 16.83 -25.53
C ARG A 121 -30.30 18.15 -24.80
N PHE A 122 -29.34 18.34 -23.92
CA PHE A 122 -29.06 19.65 -23.34
C PHE A 122 -28.08 20.41 -24.23
N ASN A 123 -28.41 21.65 -24.55
CA ASN A 123 -27.49 22.53 -25.24
C ASN A 123 -26.28 22.82 -24.36
N LEU A 124 -25.07 22.51 -24.85
CA LEU A 124 -23.84 22.64 -24.10
C LEU A 124 -23.45 24.07 -23.73
N ALA A 125 -23.94 25.07 -24.53
CA ALA A 125 -23.65 26.47 -24.29
C ALA A 125 -24.60 27.10 -23.28
N THR A 126 -25.92 26.78 -23.37
CA THR A 126 -26.96 27.39 -22.54
C THR A 126 -27.38 26.55 -21.36
N GLY A 127 -27.10 25.23 -21.38
CA GLY A 127 -27.57 24.26 -20.38
C GLY A 127 -29.07 23.96 -20.48
N HIS A 128 -29.78 24.43 -21.49
CA HIS A 128 -31.20 24.22 -21.66
C HIS A 128 -31.51 22.95 -22.45
N PHE A 129 -32.57 22.25 -22.05
CA PHE A 129 -33.04 21.07 -22.75
C PHE A 129 -33.69 21.43 -24.08
N MET A 130 -33.33 20.68 -25.10
CA MET A 130 -33.92 20.74 -26.45
C MET A 130 -34.53 19.40 -26.77
N ALA A 131 -35.86 19.37 -26.92
CA ALA A 131 -36.58 18.17 -27.28
C ALA A 131 -36.35 17.77 -28.74
N ASP A 132 -36.36 16.48 -29.02
CA ASP A 132 -36.28 15.91 -30.38
C ASP A 132 -37.48 16.30 -31.22
N ALA A 133 -37.24 16.69 -32.46
CA ALA A 133 -38.25 17.31 -33.37
C ALA A 133 -39.42 16.38 -33.75
N HIS A 134 -39.30 15.05 -33.55
CA HIS A 134 -40.29 14.05 -34.03
C HIS A 134 -40.90 13.20 -32.91
N THR A 135 -40.71 13.57 -31.66
CA THR A 135 -41.33 12.94 -30.49
C THR A 135 -42.34 13.88 -29.85
N ASN A 136 -43.16 13.40 -28.91
CA ASN A 136 -44.01 14.28 -28.09
C ASN A 136 -43.07 15.32 -27.41
N ALA A 137 -43.01 16.49 -28.01
CA ALA A 137 -42.06 17.55 -27.66
C ALA A 137 -42.43 18.27 -26.36
N TYR A 138 -43.44 17.81 -25.62
CA TYR A 138 -43.89 18.45 -24.38
C TYR A 138 -44.51 17.46 -23.41
N ILE A 139 -44.41 17.75 -22.12
CA ILE A 139 -45.17 17.10 -21.04
C ILE A 139 -46.27 18.08 -20.61
N THR A 140 -47.53 17.67 -20.64
CA THR A 140 -48.64 18.45 -20.15
C THR A 140 -48.69 18.44 -18.64
N LEU A 141 -48.49 19.59 -18.00
CA LEU A 141 -48.47 19.78 -16.55
C LEU A 141 -49.60 20.75 -16.14
N GLU A 142 -50.29 20.42 -15.06
CA GLU A 142 -51.35 21.27 -14.50
C GLU A 142 -50.77 22.23 -13.47
N SER A 143 -51.10 23.50 -13.60
CA SER A 143 -50.71 24.55 -12.68
C SER A 143 -51.26 24.27 -11.27
N GLY A 144 -50.42 24.53 -10.24
CA GLY A 144 -50.77 24.30 -8.84
C GLY A 144 -50.58 22.86 -8.38
N ARG A 145 -50.37 21.90 -9.28
CA ARG A 145 -50.06 20.51 -8.92
C ARG A 145 -48.60 20.25 -8.70
N GLN A 146 -48.31 19.20 -7.94
CA GLN A 146 -46.94 18.77 -7.62
C GLN A 146 -46.56 17.53 -8.44
N TYR A 147 -45.29 17.55 -8.90
CA TYR A 147 -44.72 16.47 -9.73
C TYR A 147 -43.33 16.09 -9.25
N ASN A 148 -42.97 14.85 -9.51
CA ASN A 148 -41.59 14.36 -9.44
C ASN A 148 -41.05 14.18 -10.84
N PHE A 149 -39.82 14.63 -11.09
CA PHE A 149 -39.16 14.49 -12.37
C PHE A 149 -37.93 13.58 -12.24
N VAL A 150 -37.74 12.73 -13.24
CA VAL A 150 -36.52 11.90 -13.37
C VAL A 150 -35.91 12.16 -14.74
N CYS A 151 -34.64 12.52 -14.75
CA CYS A 151 -33.84 12.68 -15.97
C CYS A 151 -32.74 11.62 -15.98
N TYR A 152 -32.54 10.94 -17.10
CA TYR A 152 -31.52 9.91 -17.22
C TYR A 152 -30.92 9.84 -18.62
N THR A 153 -29.66 9.33 -18.72
CA THR A 153 -28.97 9.09 -20.00
C THR A 153 -29.51 7.83 -20.66
N ASP A 154 -30.38 7.98 -21.65
CA ASP A 154 -31.12 6.85 -22.25
C ASP A 154 -30.30 6.03 -23.26
N GLU A 155 -29.16 6.53 -23.73
CA GLU A 155 -28.20 5.74 -24.51
C GLU A 155 -27.53 4.63 -23.69
N TYR A 156 -27.48 4.77 -22.35
CA TYR A 156 -26.76 3.87 -21.46
C TYR A 156 -27.66 3.15 -20.45
N ILE A 157 -28.92 3.52 -20.40
CA ILE A 157 -29.92 3.02 -19.44
C ILE A 157 -31.14 2.55 -20.19
N SER A 158 -31.51 1.30 -20.03
CA SER A 158 -32.79 0.77 -20.53
C SER A 158 -33.90 0.98 -19.50
N ARG A 159 -35.14 1.14 -19.97
CA ARG A 159 -36.32 1.31 -19.12
C ARG A 159 -37.37 0.24 -19.37
N ASN A 160 -37.94 -0.26 -18.28
CA ASN A 160 -39.16 -1.06 -18.30
C ASN A 160 -40.12 -0.54 -17.23
N GLY A 161 -41.20 0.11 -17.67
CA GLY A 161 -42.15 0.78 -16.78
C GLY A 161 -41.45 1.88 -15.95
N VAL A 162 -41.47 1.73 -14.63
CA VAL A 162 -40.82 2.65 -13.67
C VAL A 162 -39.41 2.25 -13.31
N THR A 163 -38.91 1.16 -13.83
CA THR A 163 -37.60 0.61 -13.52
C THR A 163 -36.58 0.96 -14.62
N LEU A 164 -35.47 1.55 -14.23
CA LEU A 164 -34.30 1.74 -15.06
C LEU A 164 -33.31 0.62 -14.81
N THR A 165 -32.67 0.12 -15.87
CA THR A 165 -31.63 -0.91 -15.77
C THR A 165 -30.34 -0.42 -16.42
N VAL A 166 -29.27 -0.44 -15.64
CA VAL A 166 -27.92 -0.04 -16.08
C VAL A 166 -27.06 -1.28 -16.18
N PRO A 167 -26.68 -1.75 -17.36
CA PRO A 167 -25.75 -2.87 -17.49
C PRO A 167 -24.34 -2.47 -17.00
N HIS A 168 -23.58 -3.43 -16.51
CA HIS A 168 -22.22 -3.21 -15.99
C HIS A 168 -21.32 -2.47 -16.99
N THR A 169 -21.45 -2.78 -18.28
CA THR A 169 -20.68 -2.14 -19.36
C THR A 169 -20.89 -0.65 -19.47
N ASN A 170 -22.01 -0.13 -18.97
CA ASN A 170 -22.40 1.26 -19.02
C ASN A 170 -22.13 2.04 -17.71
N ALA A 171 -21.48 1.41 -16.72
CA ALA A 171 -21.18 2.02 -15.43
C ALA A 171 -20.41 3.36 -15.53
N GLN A 172 -19.64 3.54 -16.60
CA GLN A 172 -18.87 4.78 -16.84
C GLN A 172 -19.77 5.98 -17.18
N ARG A 173 -20.86 5.75 -17.91
CA ARG A 173 -21.64 6.80 -18.60
C ARG A 173 -23.05 6.97 -18.06
N ALA A 174 -23.60 5.98 -17.39
CA ALA A 174 -24.96 6.00 -16.88
C ALA A 174 -25.13 7.05 -15.77
N MET A 175 -26.07 7.96 -15.97
CA MET A 175 -26.40 9.02 -15.02
C MET A 175 -27.90 9.16 -14.84
N VAL A 176 -28.34 9.52 -13.63
CA VAL A 176 -29.73 9.78 -13.28
C VAL A 176 -29.83 10.98 -12.36
N ALA A 177 -30.87 11.78 -12.53
CA ALA A 177 -31.28 12.79 -11.59
C ALA A 177 -32.74 12.62 -11.21
N ARG A 178 -33.08 12.90 -9.98
CA ARG A 178 -34.45 12.92 -9.48
C ARG A 178 -34.70 14.23 -8.75
N THR A 179 -35.67 15.02 -9.25
CA THR A 179 -36.13 16.25 -8.62
C THR A 179 -37.56 16.03 -8.16
N THR A 180 -37.81 16.18 -6.86
CA THR A 180 -39.08 15.83 -6.22
C THR A 180 -39.84 17.04 -5.71
N ASN A 181 -41.17 16.88 -5.53
CA ASN A 181 -42.06 17.87 -4.91
C ASN A 181 -42.06 19.23 -5.63
N VAL A 182 -41.95 19.22 -6.96
CA VAL A 182 -41.98 20.44 -7.77
C VAL A 182 -43.43 20.89 -7.99
N THR A 183 -43.81 22.01 -7.42
CA THR A 183 -45.11 22.66 -7.69
C THR A 183 -45.00 23.47 -8.99
N ILE A 184 -45.90 23.25 -9.94
CA ILE A 184 -45.95 24.03 -11.17
C ILE A 184 -46.64 25.34 -10.91
N LEU A 185 -45.93 26.44 -11.17
CA LEU A 185 -46.38 27.80 -10.90
C LEU A 185 -47.25 28.32 -12.07
N PRO A 186 -48.40 28.97 -11.77
CA PRO A 186 -49.21 29.56 -12.80
C PRO A 186 -48.49 30.79 -13.43
N GLN A 187 -48.65 30.93 -14.74
CA GLN A 187 -48.31 32.14 -15.51
C GLN A 187 -46.85 32.62 -15.45
N ARG A 188 -45.88 31.76 -15.08
CA ARG A 188 -44.44 32.11 -15.05
C ARG A 188 -43.63 31.05 -15.78
N GLN A 189 -42.57 31.47 -16.43
CA GLN A 189 -41.53 30.59 -16.88
C GLN A 189 -40.83 30.04 -15.62
N GLN A 190 -40.81 28.71 -15.46
CA GLN A 190 -40.21 28.04 -14.31
C GLN A 190 -39.04 27.18 -14.76
N SER A 191 -37.88 27.34 -14.11
CA SER A 191 -36.74 26.46 -14.34
C SER A 191 -36.74 25.31 -13.37
N ILE A 192 -36.58 24.08 -13.91
CA ILE A 192 -36.37 22.85 -13.13
C ILE A 192 -34.97 22.33 -13.43
N SER A 193 -34.12 22.30 -12.42
CA SER A 193 -32.72 21.86 -12.56
C SER A 193 -32.53 20.42 -12.13
N PHE A 194 -31.79 19.66 -12.92
CA PHE A 194 -31.38 18.30 -12.64
C PHE A 194 -29.91 18.26 -12.20
N ALA A 195 -29.64 17.69 -11.01
CA ALA A 195 -28.30 17.32 -10.60
C ALA A 195 -28.06 15.85 -10.97
N LEU A 196 -27.52 15.60 -12.16
CA LEU A 196 -27.24 14.26 -12.68
C LEU A 196 -26.13 13.60 -11.89
N LYS A 197 -26.45 12.48 -11.22
CA LYS A 197 -25.54 11.66 -10.45
C LYS A 197 -25.14 10.42 -11.24
N ARG A 198 -23.86 10.06 -11.17
CA ARG A 198 -23.35 8.86 -11.81
C ARG A 198 -23.83 7.60 -11.09
N LEU A 199 -24.21 6.56 -11.83
CA LEU A 199 -24.61 5.26 -11.32
C LEU A 199 -23.45 4.26 -11.29
N GLY A 200 -22.25 4.71 -11.60
CA GLY A 200 -21.02 3.94 -11.49
C GLY A 200 -19.94 4.66 -10.70
N ALA A 201 -18.94 3.89 -10.29
CA ALA A 201 -17.70 4.32 -9.67
C ALA A 201 -16.51 3.97 -10.57
N ARG A 202 -15.38 4.61 -10.37
CA ARG A 202 -14.13 4.27 -11.06
C ARG A 202 -13.02 3.91 -10.11
N VAL A 203 -12.17 2.99 -10.53
CA VAL A 203 -11.05 2.48 -9.75
C VAL A 203 -9.81 2.41 -10.64
N ARG A 204 -8.67 2.87 -10.14
CA ARG A 204 -7.35 2.63 -10.72
C ARG A 204 -6.37 2.10 -9.69
N THR A 205 -5.20 1.66 -10.12
CA THR A 205 -4.16 1.14 -9.24
C THR A 205 -3.03 2.14 -9.04
N ARG A 206 -2.47 2.13 -7.83
CA ARG A 206 -1.19 2.75 -7.50
C ARG A 206 -0.28 1.68 -6.92
N LEU A 207 0.85 1.46 -7.55
CA LEU A 207 1.87 0.56 -7.00
C LEU A 207 2.88 1.37 -6.20
N VAL A 208 3.33 0.81 -5.08
CA VAL A 208 4.31 1.43 -4.18
C VAL A 208 5.33 0.38 -3.77
N ALA A 209 6.61 0.70 -3.84
CA ALA A 209 7.68 -0.16 -3.33
C ALA A 209 8.88 0.66 -2.86
N ALA A 210 9.67 0.10 -1.95
CA ALA A 210 10.96 0.67 -1.53
C ALA A 210 12.10 0.34 -2.53
N TRP A 211 11.76 -0.03 -3.75
CA TRP A 211 12.67 -0.41 -4.83
C TRP A 211 12.10 0.08 -6.17
N PRO A 212 12.96 0.41 -7.16
CA PRO A 212 12.49 0.77 -8.49
C PRO A 212 11.73 -0.37 -9.18
N PHE A 213 10.65 -0.01 -9.88
CA PHE A 213 9.89 -0.94 -10.71
C PHE A 213 10.55 -1.11 -12.09
N ALA A 214 10.51 -2.33 -12.63
CA ALA A 214 10.96 -2.64 -13.98
C ALA A 214 9.82 -3.26 -14.79
N GLY A 215 9.30 -2.53 -15.79
CA GLY A 215 8.39 -3.04 -16.82
C GLY A 215 7.06 -3.60 -16.30
N VAL A 216 6.52 -3.08 -15.19
CA VAL A 216 5.27 -3.61 -14.61
C VAL A 216 4.08 -3.33 -15.52
N SER A 217 3.30 -4.36 -15.78
CA SER A 217 2.06 -4.32 -16.55
C SER A 217 0.97 -5.17 -15.90
N GLY A 218 -0.28 -4.83 -16.18
CA GLY A 218 -1.42 -5.55 -15.61
C GLY A 218 -2.75 -4.93 -15.99
N TYR A 219 -3.81 -5.44 -15.42
CA TYR A 219 -5.17 -4.90 -15.54
C TYR A 219 -5.98 -5.12 -14.26
N ILE A 220 -7.04 -4.34 -14.10
CA ILE A 220 -8.06 -4.57 -13.09
C ILE A 220 -9.33 -5.09 -13.75
N SER A 221 -10.03 -6.00 -13.08
CA SER A 221 -11.28 -6.63 -13.51
C SER A 221 -12.06 -7.13 -12.29
N SER A 222 -12.88 -8.16 -12.46
CA SER A 222 -13.37 -9.02 -11.37
C SER A 222 -12.90 -10.45 -11.59
N MET A 223 -13.09 -11.30 -10.59
CA MET A 223 -13.10 -12.74 -10.84
C MET A 223 -14.27 -13.12 -11.78
N PRO A 224 -14.21 -14.28 -12.46
CA PRO A 224 -15.30 -14.73 -13.32
C PRO A 224 -16.63 -14.73 -12.57
N ASN A 225 -17.66 -14.08 -13.15
CA ASN A 225 -19.03 -14.01 -12.62
C ASN A 225 -19.15 -13.45 -11.18
N ASP A 226 -18.23 -12.58 -10.78
CA ASP A 226 -18.20 -12.01 -9.42
C ASP A 226 -18.67 -10.54 -9.36
N ALA A 227 -18.65 -9.80 -10.45
CA ALA A 227 -19.19 -8.45 -10.52
C ALA A 227 -20.70 -8.45 -10.75
N PRO A 228 -21.46 -7.45 -10.25
CA PRO A 228 -22.87 -7.29 -10.58
C PRO A 228 -23.08 -7.11 -12.09
N ALA A 229 -24.07 -7.80 -12.69
CA ALA A 229 -24.37 -7.69 -14.11
C ALA A 229 -25.08 -6.38 -14.45
N ALA A 230 -25.97 -5.92 -13.57
CA ALA A 230 -26.72 -4.69 -13.76
C ALA A 230 -27.08 -4.03 -12.42
N LEU A 231 -27.41 -2.74 -12.49
CA LEU A 231 -28.02 -1.96 -11.42
C LEU A 231 -29.46 -1.62 -11.83
N SER A 232 -30.42 -2.00 -11.03
CA SER A 232 -31.83 -1.64 -11.14
C SER A 232 -32.09 -0.39 -10.30
N TYR A 233 -32.71 0.64 -10.89
CA TYR A 233 -33.05 1.90 -10.24
C TYR A 233 -34.57 2.14 -10.39
N ASN A 234 -35.27 2.35 -9.29
CA ASN A 234 -36.68 2.71 -9.31
C ASN A 234 -36.84 4.22 -9.41
N MET A 235 -37.51 4.69 -10.46
CA MET A 235 -37.71 6.14 -10.72
C MET A 235 -38.63 6.80 -9.69
N GLN A 236 -39.55 6.08 -9.06
CA GLN A 236 -40.54 6.66 -8.15
C GLN A 236 -39.93 7.00 -6.79
N ASP A 237 -39.11 6.12 -6.22
CA ASP A 237 -38.55 6.27 -4.88
C ASP A 237 -37.01 6.48 -4.89
N GLY A 238 -36.32 6.22 -5.99
CA GLY A 238 -34.87 6.34 -6.11
C GLY A 238 -34.11 5.14 -5.55
N THR A 239 -34.78 4.05 -5.18
CA THR A 239 -34.09 2.87 -4.65
C THR A 239 -33.25 2.17 -5.71
N GLN A 240 -32.11 1.61 -5.27
CA GLN A 240 -31.14 0.93 -6.12
C GLN A 240 -30.91 -0.49 -5.64
N LYS A 241 -30.80 -1.42 -6.60
CA LYS A 241 -30.52 -2.83 -6.33
C LYS A 241 -29.58 -3.39 -7.40
N LEU A 242 -28.52 -4.07 -6.97
CA LEU A 242 -27.64 -4.84 -7.87
C LEU A 242 -28.32 -6.15 -8.26
N VAL A 243 -28.20 -6.54 -9.55
CA VAL A 243 -28.89 -7.70 -10.13
C VAL A 243 -27.93 -8.52 -10.96
N GLY A 244 -28.04 -9.85 -10.82
CA GLY A 244 -27.26 -10.81 -11.58
C GLY A 244 -25.75 -10.73 -11.30
N SER A 245 -24.99 -11.51 -12.04
CA SER A 245 -23.55 -11.53 -11.97
C SER A 245 -22.92 -11.60 -13.35
N THR A 246 -21.74 -11.00 -13.50
CA THR A 246 -20.95 -10.96 -14.74
C THR A 246 -19.47 -10.86 -14.40
N THR A 247 -18.63 -10.99 -15.41
CA THR A 247 -17.21 -10.66 -15.30
C THR A 247 -16.99 -9.21 -15.72
N ALA A 248 -16.44 -8.39 -14.84
CA ALA A 248 -16.09 -7.01 -15.18
C ALA A 248 -15.06 -6.99 -16.31
N LYS A 249 -15.26 -6.09 -17.28
CA LYS A 249 -14.32 -5.92 -18.39
C LYS A 249 -12.94 -5.56 -17.86
N ALA A 250 -11.91 -6.27 -18.33
CA ALA A 250 -10.53 -5.96 -18.00
C ALA A 250 -10.16 -4.53 -18.45
N ALA A 251 -9.66 -3.73 -17.51
CA ALA A 251 -9.15 -2.39 -17.78
C ALA A 251 -7.64 -2.40 -17.61
N ALA A 252 -6.92 -2.31 -18.73
CA ALA A 252 -5.46 -2.27 -18.74
C ALA A 252 -4.95 -1.12 -17.86
N GLN A 253 -3.95 -1.40 -17.04
CA GLN A 253 -3.30 -0.42 -16.17
C GLN A 253 -2.00 0.02 -16.85
N THR A 254 -1.99 1.25 -17.34
CA THR A 254 -0.80 1.88 -17.93
C THR A 254 -0.16 2.77 -16.87
N TYR A 255 0.97 2.34 -16.39
CA TYR A 255 1.69 3.05 -15.35
C TYR A 255 2.53 4.18 -15.93
N VAL A 256 2.32 5.39 -15.43
CA VAL A 256 3.14 6.57 -15.78
C VAL A 256 4.46 6.56 -15.00
N PRO A 257 5.46 7.38 -15.42
CA PRO A 257 6.77 7.42 -14.78
C PRO A 257 6.72 7.47 -13.27
N THR A 258 7.67 6.80 -12.65
CA THR A 258 7.81 6.68 -11.19
C THR A 258 7.95 8.04 -10.53
N ILE A 259 7.14 8.28 -9.50
CA ILE A 259 7.31 9.37 -8.57
C ILE A 259 8.06 8.80 -7.35
N GLN A 260 9.18 9.42 -6.99
CA GLN A 260 9.88 9.11 -5.75
C GLN A 260 9.41 10.07 -4.65
N TYR A 261 9.18 9.53 -3.47
CA TYR A 261 8.90 10.32 -2.28
C TYR A 261 9.59 9.70 -1.06
N SER A 262 9.96 10.54 -0.10
CA SER A 262 10.54 10.08 1.16
C SER A 262 9.47 10.11 2.25
N GLN A 263 9.39 9.02 3.02
CA GLN A 263 8.56 8.91 4.21
C GLN A 263 9.36 8.26 5.33
N SER A 264 9.48 8.94 6.46
CA SER A 264 10.25 8.45 7.62
C SER A 264 11.68 8.02 7.27
N GLY A 265 12.37 8.79 6.41
CA GLY A 265 13.73 8.50 5.97
C GLY A 265 13.86 7.42 4.89
N VAL A 266 12.75 6.83 4.45
CA VAL A 266 12.71 5.78 3.42
C VAL A 266 12.28 6.37 2.09
N THR A 267 13.02 6.07 1.02
CA THR A 267 12.62 6.44 -0.34
C THR A 267 11.72 5.36 -0.94
N PHE A 268 10.50 5.75 -1.27
CA PHE A 268 9.54 4.91 -1.99
C PHE A 268 9.44 5.34 -3.44
N ASN A 269 9.27 4.35 -4.30
CA ASN A 269 8.89 4.51 -5.69
C ASN A 269 7.40 4.26 -5.82
N SER A 270 6.69 5.17 -6.49
CA SER A 270 5.25 5.08 -6.69
C SER A 270 4.92 5.27 -8.15
N VAL A 271 4.13 4.37 -8.72
CA VAL A 271 3.57 4.46 -10.05
C VAL A 271 2.05 4.37 -9.98
N ILE A 272 1.35 5.23 -10.71
CA ILE A 272 -0.10 5.25 -10.75
C ILE A 272 -0.60 5.01 -12.17
N SER A 273 -1.66 4.23 -12.32
CA SER A 273 -2.28 4.02 -13.63
C SER A 273 -3.02 5.28 -14.10
N SER A 274 -2.87 5.61 -15.37
CA SER A 274 -3.69 6.63 -16.04
C SER A 274 -5.11 6.14 -16.37
N ASN A 275 -5.33 4.82 -16.42
CA ASN A 275 -6.58 4.20 -16.82
C ASN A 275 -7.40 3.74 -15.62
N TYR A 276 -8.72 3.79 -15.77
CA TYR A 276 -9.69 3.37 -14.76
C TYR A 276 -10.49 2.16 -15.24
N GLY A 277 -10.79 1.24 -14.31
CA GLY A 277 -11.90 0.31 -14.41
C GLY A 277 -13.17 0.93 -13.85
N TYR A 278 -14.32 0.54 -14.37
CA TYR A 278 -15.61 1.09 -13.96
C TYR A 278 -16.50 -0.01 -13.38
N TYR A 279 -17.16 0.28 -12.26
CA TYR A 279 -18.01 -0.64 -11.51
C TYR A 279 -19.32 0.05 -11.18
N LEU A 280 -20.40 -0.70 -11.10
CA LEU A 280 -21.71 -0.15 -10.70
C LEU A 280 -21.69 0.35 -9.26
N ALA A 281 -22.44 1.41 -8.96
CA ALA A 281 -22.66 1.84 -7.58
C ALA A 281 -23.25 0.69 -6.75
N GLY A 282 -22.79 0.55 -5.50
CA GLY A 282 -23.15 -0.58 -4.65
C GLY A 282 -22.25 -1.81 -4.78
N THR A 283 -21.36 -1.88 -5.78
CA THR A 283 -20.37 -2.98 -5.89
C THR A 283 -19.45 -3.00 -4.68
N ASN A 284 -19.23 -4.18 -4.11
CA ASN A 284 -18.26 -4.38 -3.05
C ASN A 284 -16.84 -4.38 -3.64
N SER A 285 -15.92 -3.64 -3.02
CA SER A 285 -14.52 -3.60 -3.45
C SER A 285 -13.83 -4.97 -3.44
N GLY A 286 -14.29 -5.91 -2.62
CA GLY A 286 -13.85 -7.30 -2.62
C GLY A 286 -14.13 -8.05 -3.93
N GLN A 287 -14.95 -7.50 -4.82
CA GLN A 287 -15.21 -8.05 -6.15
C GLN A 287 -14.21 -7.55 -7.21
N VAL A 288 -13.31 -6.62 -6.83
CA VAL A 288 -12.23 -6.16 -7.71
C VAL A 288 -11.08 -7.16 -7.66
N ALA A 289 -10.54 -7.48 -8.83
CA ALA A 289 -9.35 -8.31 -8.97
C ALA A 289 -8.26 -7.55 -9.72
N ILE A 290 -7.01 -7.78 -9.30
CA ILE A 290 -5.81 -7.28 -9.97
C ILE A 290 -5.12 -8.45 -10.63
N THR A 291 -4.78 -8.31 -11.91
CA THR A 291 -3.95 -9.27 -12.63
C THR A 291 -2.68 -8.58 -13.10
N PHE A 292 -1.53 -9.09 -12.68
CA PHE A 292 -0.24 -8.68 -13.23
C PHE A 292 0.08 -9.54 -14.45
N THR A 293 0.62 -8.93 -15.50
CA THR A 293 0.96 -9.60 -16.75
C THR A 293 2.47 -9.58 -17.03
N GLY A 294 3.24 -8.84 -16.23
CA GLY A 294 4.69 -8.78 -16.34
C GLY A 294 5.30 -7.75 -15.40
N GLY A 295 6.62 -7.75 -15.39
CA GLY A 295 7.43 -6.83 -14.59
C GLY A 295 8.39 -7.54 -13.65
N ALA A 296 9.26 -6.76 -13.03
CA ALA A 296 10.17 -7.23 -11.99
C ALA A 296 10.29 -6.22 -10.84
N LEU A 297 10.52 -6.75 -9.64
CA LEU A 297 10.73 -5.99 -8.42
C LEU A 297 11.63 -6.81 -7.48
N TYR A 298 12.56 -6.17 -6.77
CA TYR A 298 13.51 -6.84 -5.86
C TYR A 298 14.28 -7.98 -6.54
N ASN A 299 14.70 -7.79 -7.80
CA ASN A 299 15.33 -8.81 -8.63
C ASN A 299 14.51 -10.09 -8.84
N LYS A 300 13.18 -10.02 -8.64
CA LYS A 300 12.24 -11.12 -8.81
C LYS A 300 11.21 -10.76 -9.88
N ALA A 301 10.85 -11.72 -10.72
CA ALA A 301 9.76 -11.56 -11.66
C ALA A 301 8.42 -11.48 -10.89
N ILE A 302 7.57 -10.54 -11.28
CA ILE A 302 6.20 -10.49 -10.78
C ILE A 302 5.42 -11.61 -11.45
N SER A 303 4.80 -12.47 -10.63
CA SER A 303 4.03 -13.62 -11.10
C SER A 303 2.84 -13.16 -11.96
N GLN A 304 2.60 -13.85 -13.08
CA GLN A 304 1.38 -13.68 -13.89
C GLN A 304 0.21 -14.38 -13.17
N SER A 305 -0.45 -13.64 -12.30
CA SER A 305 -1.52 -14.19 -11.45
C SER A 305 -2.59 -13.15 -11.20
N THR A 306 -3.81 -13.62 -10.96
CA THR A 306 -4.95 -12.78 -10.60
C THR A 306 -5.20 -12.87 -9.10
N HIS A 307 -5.22 -11.72 -8.46
CA HIS A 307 -5.40 -11.60 -7.02
C HIS A 307 -6.69 -10.85 -6.72
N ARG A 308 -7.53 -11.44 -5.86
CA ARG A 308 -8.73 -10.79 -5.33
C ARG A 308 -8.36 -9.94 -4.13
N TYR A 309 -8.92 -8.75 -4.09
CA TYR A 309 -8.84 -7.86 -2.94
C TYR A 309 -9.94 -8.19 -1.93
N ARG A 310 -9.58 -8.47 -0.67
CA ARG A 310 -10.54 -8.86 0.39
C ARG A 310 -10.93 -7.65 1.24
N SER A 311 -11.67 -6.72 0.69
CA SER A 311 -12.21 -5.58 1.43
C SER A 311 -13.73 -5.52 1.28
N GLU A 312 -14.38 -4.94 2.28
CA GLU A 312 -15.84 -4.80 2.31
C GLU A 312 -16.32 -3.37 2.02
N LYS A 313 -15.50 -2.56 1.36
CA LYS A 313 -15.90 -1.20 1.01
C LYS A 313 -16.90 -1.23 -0.15
N ILE A 314 -18.03 -0.55 0.03
CA ILE A 314 -19.03 -0.38 -1.02
C ILE A 314 -18.69 0.87 -1.85
N PHE A 315 -18.65 0.72 -3.16
CA PHE A 315 -18.47 1.83 -4.08
C PHE A 315 -19.71 2.70 -4.17
N LYS A 316 -19.54 4.01 -4.00
CA LYS A 316 -20.60 4.99 -4.20
C LYS A 316 -20.66 5.45 -5.66
N GLY A 317 -21.83 5.80 -6.14
CA GLY A 317 -21.99 6.45 -7.45
C GLY A 317 -21.18 7.74 -7.50
N GLY A 318 -20.52 8.01 -8.65
CA GLY A 318 -19.60 9.13 -8.80
C GLY A 318 -18.27 9.00 -8.07
N GLY A 319 -18.08 7.95 -7.26
CA GLY A 319 -16.86 7.74 -6.49
C GLY A 319 -15.63 7.47 -7.38
N SER A 320 -14.48 8.03 -7.00
CA SER A 320 -13.19 7.79 -7.62
C SER A 320 -12.22 7.20 -6.59
N TYR A 321 -11.68 6.02 -6.87
CA TYR A 321 -10.89 5.24 -5.93
C TYR A 321 -9.53 4.85 -6.49
N VAL A 322 -8.55 4.72 -5.59
CA VAL A 322 -7.23 4.15 -5.87
C VAL A 322 -7.08 2.89 -5.05
N LEU A 323 -6.79 1.80 -5.71
CA LEU A 323 -6.31 0.58 -5.11
C LEU A 323 -4.80 0.69 -4.96
N ARG A 324 -4.36 0.99 -3.74
CA ARG A 324 -2.94 1.12 -3.41
C ARG A 324 -2.39 -0.26 -3.08
N VAL A 325 -1.42 -0.68 -3.89
CA VAL A 325 -0.73 -1.97 -3.79
C VAL A 325 0.71 -1.70 -3.39
N LYS A 326 1.04 -1.90 -2.12
CA LYS A 326 2.41 -1.80 -1.62
C LYS A 326 3.04 -3.17 -1.77
N LEU A 327 3.97 -3.28 -2.69
CA LEU A 327 4.69 -4.52 -2.99
C LEU A 327 5.91 -4.65 -2.08
N LEU A 328 6.02 -5.80 -1.44
CA LEU A 328 7.05 -6.13 -0.47
C LEU A 328 7.70 -7.47 -0.84
N PRO A 329 8.96 -7.68 -0.45
CA PRO A 329 9.52 -9.02 -0.47
C PRO A 329 8.82 -9.88 0.58
N GLN A 330 8.51 -11.11 0.21
CA GLN A 330 7.99 -12.11 1.14
C GLN A 330 9.15 -12.73 1.91
N TYR A 331 9.10 -12.58 3.23
CA TYR A 331 10.05 -13.22 4.13
C TYR A 331 9.46 -14.51 4.71
N ILE A 332 10.32 -15.49 4.92
CA ILE A 332 9.97 -16.81 5.48
C ILE A 332 10.46 -16.87 6.93
N TYR A 333 9.63 -17.41 7.80
CA TYR A 333 9.90 -17.48 9.24
C TYR A 333 9.82 -18.91 9.76
N LEU A 334 10.63 -19.19 10.75
CA LEU A 334 10.44 -20.33 11.64
C LEU A 334 9.49 -19.90 12.76
N PHE A 335 8.47 -20.69 13.01
CA PHE A 335 7.51 -20.49 14.10
C PHE A 335 7.86 -21.34 15.33
N ASN A 336 7.33 -20.95 16.47
CA ASN A 336 7.57 -21.63 17.75
C ASN A 336 7.03 -23.07 17.82
N ASP A 337 6.16 -23.46 16.92
CA ASP A 337 5.65 -24.83 16.74
C ASP A 337 6.50 -25.67 15.78
N GLY A 338 7.56 -25.11 15.18
CA GLY A 338 8.44 -25.77 14.23
C GLY A 338 8.03 -25.61 12.77
N HIS A 339 6.91 -24.96 12.50
CA HIS A 339 6.47 -24.65 11.16
C HIS A 339 7.37 -23.60 10.49
N VAL A 340 7.52 -23.66 9.15
CA VAL A 340 8.27 -22.71 8.35
C VAL A 340 7.37 -22.17 7.25
N GLY A 341 7.21 -20.85 7.20
CA GLY A 341 6.33 -20.22 6.21
C GLY A 341 6.34 -18.69 6.27
N PRO A 342 5.58 -18.03 5.38
CA PRO A 342 5.40 -16.59 5.43
C PRO A 342 4.60 -16.14 6.65
N ARG A 343 4.70 -14.86 7.01
CA ARG A 343 4.10 -14.28 8.24
C ARG A 343 2.58 -14.48 8.39
N TYR A 344 1.87 -14.65 7.29
CA TYR A 344 0.40 -14.81 7.24
C TYR A 344 -0.05 -16.28 7.08
N TYR A 345 0.86 -17.23 7.22
CA TYR A 345 0.60 -18.66 6.99
C TYR A 345 0.46 -19.51 8.26
N PRO A 346 0.14 -19.07 9.44
CA PRO A 346 -0.05 -20.02 10.51
C PRO A 346 -1.34 -20.82 10.29
N GLN A 347 -1.21 -22.11 10.01
CA GLN A 347 -2.32 -23.07 10.15
C GLN A 347 -2.80 -23.12 11.61
N ASN A 348 -1.92 -22.76 12.54
CA ASN A 348 -2.18 -22.59 13.96
C ASN A 348 -2.19 -21.08 14.31
N PRO A 349 -3.35 -20.49 14.66
CA PRO A 349 -3.44 -19.07 15.03
C PRO A 349 -2.59 -18.67 16.24
N SER A 350 -2.21 -19.66 17.07
CA SER A 350 -1.35 -19.44 18.24
C SER A 350 0.15 -19.48 17.91
N ALA A 351 0.53 -19.93 16.72
CA ALA A 351 1.91 -19.98 16.31
C ALA A 351 2.49 -18.55 16.19
N LYS A 352 3.69 -18.39 16.73
CA LYS A 352 4.44 -17.13 16.74
C LYS A 352 5.74 -17.31 15.97
N PRO A 353 6.08 -16.42 15.03
CA PRO A 353 7.39 -16.44 14.39
C PRO A 353 8.48 -16.18 15.45
N ILE A 354 9.59 -16.90 15.37
CA ILE A 354 10.73 -16.81 16.30
C ILE A 354 12.05 -16.52 15.63
N ALA A 355 12.20 -16.89 14.35
CA ALA A 355 13.38 -16.60 13.55
C ALA A 355 13.00 -16.28 12.10
N LEU A 356 13.79 -15.41 11.47
CA LEU A 356 13.77 -15.18 10.03
C LEU A 356 14.66 -16.21 9.36
N MET A 357 14.15 -16.90 8.35
CA MET A 357 14.91 -17.88 7.57
C MET A 357 15.92 -17.21 6.64
N ILE A 358 17.16 -17.63 6.74
CA ILE A 358 18.27 -17.27 5.85
C ILE A 358 18.73 -18.53 5.13
N GLY A 359 18.34 -18.69 3.87
CA GLY A 359 18.51 -19.95 3.15
C GLY A 359 17.57 -21.06 3.64
N TYR A 360 17.95 -22.32 3.44
CA TYR A 360 17.03 -23.46 3.62
C TYR A 360 17.02 -24.07 5.02
N ARG A 361 18.07 -23.87 5.82
CA ARG A 361 18.26 -24.60 7.08
C ARG A 361 18.72 -23.73 8.25
N ARG A 362 18.73 -22.41 8.08
CA ARG A 362 19.22 -21.51 9.12
C ARG A 362 18.23 -20.38 9.35
N GLY A 363 18.03 -20.06 10.62
CA GLY A 363 17.25 -18.92 11.04
C GLY A 363 18.08 -17.95 11.88
N ILE A 364 17.82 -16.65 11.72
CA ILE A 364 18.31 -15.59 12.59
C ILE A 364 17.16 -15.16 13.52
N ALA A 365 17.41 -15.09 14.82
CA ALA A 365 16.40 -14.76 15.83
C ALA A 365 15.72 -13.41 15.54
N LEU A 366 14.43 -13.30 15.81
CA LEU A 366 13.68 -12.07 15.62
C LEU A 366 14.04 -10.98 16.65
N TRP A 367 14.54 -11.36 17.81
CA TRP A 367 14.94 -10.44 18.87
C TRP A 367 16.40 -10.63 19.24
N ASN A 368 16.98 -9.58 19.82
CA ASN A 368 18.29 -9.68 20.45
C ASN A 368 18.15 -10.45 21.77
N ALA A 369 19.18 -11.20 22.12
CA ALA A 369 19.26 -11.88 23.42
C ALA A 369 19.56 -10.86 24.55
N ASN A 370 19.61 -11.35 25.79
CA ASN A 370 19.86 -10.55 26.99
C ASN A 370 18.93 -9.33 27.11
N SER A 371 17.63 -9.52 26.83
CA SER A 371 16.61 -8.46 26.87
C SER A 371 17.02 -7.20 26.09
N ASN A 372 17.69 -7.38 24.96
CA ASN A 372 18.20 -6.32 24.08
C ASN A 372 19.30 -5.44 24.72
N GLN A 373 19.97 -5.90 25.75
CA GLN A 373 21.10 -5.20 26.36
C GLN A 373 22.38 -5.44 25.57
N ASP A 374 23.31 -4.47 25.62
CA ASP A 374 24.65 -4.65 25.11
C ASP A 374 25.43 -5.59 26.05
N THR A 375 26.11 -6.55 25.45
CA THR A 375 26.74 -7.67 26.14
C THR A 375 28.21 -7.73 25.76
N PRO A 376 29.14 -7.94 26.70
CA PRO A 376 30.53 -8.20 26.35
C PRO A 376 30.68 -9.58 25.68
N TRP A 377 31.63 -9.69 24.77
CA TRP A 377 31.91 -10.97 24.11
C TRP A 377 32.48 -11.99 25.11
N HIS A 378 33.47 -11.53 25.92
CA HIS A 378 34.05 -12.23 27.06
C HIS A 378 34.36 -11.23 28.18
N GLN A 379 34.53 -11.68 29.39
CA GLN A 379 34.82 -10.81 30.54
C GLN A 379 36.29 -10.80 30.96
N LEU A 380 37.10 -11.76 30.53
CA LEU A 380 38.48 -11.92 30.97
C LEU A 380 39.42 -11.96 29.77
N PHE A 381 40.53 -11.21 29.87
CA PHE A 381 41.63 -11.24 28.93
C PHE A 381 42.16 -12.67 28.66
N GLY A 382 42.48 -12.96 27.39
CA GLY A 382 43.15 -14.23 27.03
C GLY A 382 42.22 -15.38 26.69
N PHE A 383 40.89 -15.20 26.68
CA PHE A 383 39.99 -16.23 26.22
C PHE A 383 39.77 -16.13 24.73
N CYS A 384 40.12 -17.10 23.97
CA CYS A 384 40.07 -17.15 22.54
C CYS A 384 39.66 -18.51 21.98
N ASN A 385 39.45 -18.61 20.69
CA ASN A 385 39.20 -19.88 20.00
C ASN A 385 40.52 -20.68 19.78
N GLN A 386 41.26 -20.94 20.86
CA GLN A 386 42.66 -21.38 20.86
C GLN A 386 42.96 -22.62 20.03
N TYR A 387 41.97 -23.48 19.82
CA TYR A 387 42.17 -24.78 19.21
C TYR A 387 41.61 -24.95 17.81
N ASN A 388 40.99 -23.92 17.27
CA ASN A 388 40.52 -23.95 15.89
C ASN A 388 41.05 -22.75 15.10
N PRO A 389 42.12 -22.93 14.32
CA PRO A 389 42.67 -21.86 13.51
C PRO A 389 41.68 -21.32 12.46
N ARG A 390 40.60 -22.07 12.12
CA ARG A 390 39.54 -21.61 11.23
C ARG A 390 38.61 -20.60 11.87
N ALA A 391 38.52 -20.59 13.19
CA ALA A 391 37.75 -19.60 13.95
C ALA A 391 38.49 -18.26 14.09
N ILE A 392 39.76 -18.24 13.72
CA ILE A 392 40.62 -17.06 13.73
C ILE A 392 40.72 -16.58 12.30
N LEU A 393 40.17 -15.39 12.06
CA LEU A 393 40.24 -14.75 10.74
C LEU A 393 41.49 -13.88 10.69
N GLU A 394 42.37 -14.15 9.76
CA GLU A 394 43.56 -13.32 9.54
C GLU A 394 43.18 -11.97 8.94
N ASN A 395 43.68 -10.87 9.55
CA ASN A 395 43.48 -9.51 9.04
C ASN A 395 44.47 -9.22 7.90
N THR A 396 44.34 -9.95 6.83
CA THR A 396 45.18 -9.78 5.64
C THR A 396 44.34 -9.28 4.45
N SER A 397 45.01 -8.97 3.34
CA SER A 397 44.32 -8.72 2.06
C SER A 397 43.44 -9.90 1.62
N SER A 398 43.65 -11.07 2.19
CA SER A 398 42.88 -12.31 1.99
C SER A 398 41.75 -12.53 2.99
N TYR A 399 41.42 -11.55 3.85
CA TYR A 399 40.30 -11.65 4.80
C TYR A 399 38.99 -12.14 4.13
N ARG A 400 38.68 -11.62 2.95
CA ARG A 400 37.53 -12.05 2.13
C ARG A 400 37.60 -13.52 1.75
N ASP A 401 38.78 -14.00 1.38
CA ASP A 401 39.00 -15.40 1.02
C ASP A 401 38.89 -16.33 2.22
N ASN A 402 39.30 -15.84 3.40
CA ASN A 402 39.13 -16.55 4.65
C ASN A 402 37.66 -16.69 5.06
N CYS A 403 36.88 -15.61 4.96
CA CYS A 403 35.43 -15.68 5.15
C CYS A 403 34.76 -16.63 4.15
N ARG A 404 35.17 -16.60 2.90
CA ARG A 404 34.66 -17.49 1.86
C ARG A 404 35.00 -18.96 2.14
N ARG A 405 36.22 -19.25 2.54
CA ARG A 405 36.63 -20.61 2.93
C ARG A 405 35.83 -21.14 4.10
N ALA A 406 35.67 -20.32 5.15
CA ALA A 406 34.87 -20.69 6.31
C ALA A 406 33.39 -20.95 5.96
N LEU A 407 32.81 -20.20 5.01
CA LEU A 407 31.46 -20.48 4.47
C LEU A 407 31.40 -21.81 3.71
N LEU A 408 32.40 -22.09 2.88
CA LEU A 408 32.49 -23.34 2.11
C LEU A 408 32.72 -24.55 3.02
N ASP A 409 33.45 -24.37 4.12
CA ASP A 409 33.72 -25.40 5.11
C ASP A 409 32.56 -25.59 6.09
N GLY A 410 31.46 -24.85 5.95
CA GLY A 410 30.23 -24.99 6.75
C GLY A 410 30.33 -24.48 8.20
N GLU A 411 31.32 -23.66 8.50
CA GLU A 411 31.56 -23.12 9.85
C GLU A 411 30.52 -22.05 10.21
N SER A 412 29.46 -22.49 10.88
CA SER A 412 28.33 -21.61 11.26
C SER A 412 28.54 -20.84 12.56
N GLY A 413 29.46 -21.28 13.40
CA GLY A 413 29.63 -20.83 14.78
C GLY A 413 28.93 -21.72 15.81
N MET A 414 28.13 -22.70 15.37
CA MET A 414 27.48 -23.63 16.28
C MET A 414 28.51 -24.46 17.09
N GLY A 415 29.52 -25.01 16.41
CA GLY A 415 30.59 -25.74 17.08
C GLY A 415 31.34 -24.85 18.07
N TRP A 416 31.65 -23.63 17.71
CA TRP A 416 32.34 -22.68 18.58
C TRP A 416 31.52 -22.27 19.80
N THR A 417 30.22 -22.40 19.74
CA THR A 417 29.32 -22.14 20.87
C THR A 417 29.16 -23.37 21.77
N TRP A 418 29.00 -24.56 21.18
CA TRP A 418 28.53 -25.75 21.91
C TRP A 418 29.51 -26.91 21.99
N ASP A 419 30.65 -26.88 21.25
CA ASP A 419 31.60 -27.99 21.25
C ASP A 419 32.70 -27.75 22.27
N ILE A 420 32.92 -28.76 23.11
CA ILE A 420 33.93 -28.79 24.16
C ILE A 420 35.36 -28.64 23.64
N PHE A 421 35.61 -28.96 22.38
CA PHE A 421 36.96 -28.88 21.79
C PHE A 421 37.41 -27.48 21.40
N PHE A 422 36.52 -26.50 21.40
CA PHE A 422 36.86 -25.13 20.98
C PHE A 422 37.24 -24.19 22.13
N TYR A 423 37.18 -24.65 23.36
CA TYR A 423 37.61 -23.85 24.49
C TYR A 423 38.27 -24.71 25.56
N ARG A 424 39.47 -24.31 25.98
CA ARG A 424 40.19 -24.95 27.07
C ARG A 424 40.71 -23.91 28.06
N HIS A 425 40.44 -24.10 29.33
CA HIS A 425 40.91 -23.26 30.39
C HIS A 425 41.48 -24.13 31.53
N GLU A 426 42.65 -23.79 32.06
CA GLU A 426 43.32 -24.51 33.16
C GLU A 426 43.37 -26.06 32.93
N GLY A 427 43.66 -26.45 31.70
CA GLY A 427 43.78 -27.87 31.34
C GLY A 427 42.45 -28.61 31.15
N ARG A 428 41.28 -27.95 31.30
CA ARG A 428 39.95 -28.51 31.13
C ARG A 428 39.28 -27.99 29.89
N ASN A 429 38.69 -28.86 29.11
CA ASN A 429 37.83 -28.47 27.99
C ASN A 429 36.47 -28.04 28.55
N MET A 430 35.93 -26.94 28.02
CA MET A 430 34.67 -26.34 28.49
C MET A 430 33.82 -25.92 27.30
N ILE A 431 32.50 -25.82 27.51
CA ILE A 431 31.55 -25.36 26.51
C ILE A 431 31.26 -23.86 26.75
N LYS A 432 31.54 -22.99 25.77
CA LYS A 432 31.32 -21.54 25.92
C LYS A 432 29.88 -21.19 26.25
N ALA A 433 28.92 -21.93 25.70
CA ALA A 433 27.49 -21.76 25.99
C ALA A 433 27.13 -21.90 27.46
N ASN A 434 27.97 -22.59 28.27
CA ASN A 434 27.72 -22.82 29.68
C ASN A 434 28.49 -21.88 30.62
N GLU A 435 29.17 -20.90 30.08
CA GLU A 435 30.07 -20.01 30.83
C GLU A 435 29.58 -18.54 30.81
N PRO A 436 28.51 -18.19 31.56
CA PRO A 436 27.91 -16.86 31.53
C PRO A 436 28.86 -15.76 32.00
N GLU A 437 29.75 -16.07 32.97
CA GLU A 437 30.72 -15.11 33.49
C GLU A 437 31.91 -14.92 32.57
N LYS A 438 32.27 -15.90 31.75
CA LYS A 438 33.43 -15.86 30.89
C LYS A 438 33.08 -15.48 29.46
N PHE A 439 31.99 -16.04 28.92
CA PHE A 439 31.54 -15.86 27.55
C PHE A 439 30.06 -15.43 27.49
N PRO A 440 29.69 -14.28 28.03
CA PRO A 440 28.29 -13.86 28.10
C PRO A 440 27.60 -13.79 26.74
N ALA A 441 28.27 -13.35 25.66
CA ALA A 441 27.68 -13.34 24.33
C ALA A 441 27.27 -14.73 23.81
N PHE A 442 28.12 -15.73 24.05
CA PHE A 442 27.84 -17.12 23.68
C PHE A 442 26.73 -17.71 24.55
N TYR A 443 26.76 -17.45 25.86
CA TYR A 443 25.77 -17.89 26.79
C TYR A 443 24.36 -17.38 26.45
N TYR A 444 24.22 -16.07 26.26
CA TYR A 444 22.93 -15.48 25.93
C TYR A 444 22.43 -15.91 24.54
N ALA A 445 23.34 -16.10 23.56
CA ALA A 445 22.95 -16.66 22.28
C ALA A 445 22.46 -18.10 22.41
N ALA A 446 23.14 -18.92 23.18
CA ALA A 446 22.86 -20.35 23.37
C ALA A 446 21.55 -20.60 24.12
N HIS A 447 21.21 -19.73 25.06
CA HIS A 447 20.02 -19.86 25.92
C HIS A 447 18.88 -18.91 25.51
N PHE A 448 18.77 -18.60 24.21
CA PHE A 448 17.74 -17.71 23.71
C PHE A 448 16.31 -18.24 23.86
N ASP A 449 16.14 -19.53 24.03
CA ASP A 449 14.87 -20.15 24.40
C ASP A 449 14.28 -19.57 25.70
N TRP A 450 15.10 -19.19 26.67
CA TRP A 450 14.65 -18.50 27.89
C TRP A 450 14.11 -17.10 27.58
N GLU A 451 14.73 -16.37 26.66
CA GLU A 451 14.25 -15.07 26.22
C GLU A 451 12.86 -15.21 25.57
N LEU A 452 12.66 -16.24 24.74
CA LEU A 452 11.37 -16.55 24.11
C LEU A 452 10.30 -16.91 25.16
N MET A 453 10.65 -17.73 26.16
CA MET A 453 9.74 -18.03 27.26
C MET A 453 9.35 -16.81 28.07
N ASN A 454 10.29 -15.90 28.35
CA ASN A 454 10.03 -14.65 29.06
C ASN A 454 9.11 -13.71 28.25
N ARG A 455 9.09 -13.84 26.92
CA ARG A 455 8.16 -13.15 26.02
C ARG A 455 6.80 -13.82 25.89
N GLY A 456 6.57 -14.92 26.62
CA GLY A 456 5.35 -15.71 26.50
C GLY A 456 5.24 -16.50 25.19
N ILE A 457 6.38 -16.90 24.63
CA ILE A 457 6.46 -17.69 23.39
C ILE A 457 7.04 -19.08 23.74
N PRO A 458 6.20 -20.03 24.15
CA PRO A 458 6.66 -21.38 24.45
C PRO A 458 7.08 -22.10 23.17
N LEU A 459 8.18 -22.87 23.25
CA LEU A 459 8.68 -23.66 22.13
C LEU A 459 8.10 -25.08 22.16
N ALA A 460 7.59 -25.52 21.02
CA ALA A 460 7.19 -26.90 20.85
C ALA A 460 8.41 -27.86 20.82
N PRO A 461 8.25 -29.15 21.17
CA PRO A 461 9.33 -30.13 21.11
C PRO A 461 10.04 -30.21 19.74
N ALA A 462 9.33 -29.93 18.67
CA ALA A 462 9.91 -29.85 17.31
C ALA A 462 11.00 -28.78 17.17
N VAL A 463 10.98 -27.75 18.01
CA VAL A 463 11.99 -26.69 18.05
C VAL A 463 12.99 -26.91 19.17
N SER A 464 12.54 -27.20 20.39
CA SER A 464 13.39 -27.37 21.58
C SER A 464 14.10 -28.74 21.67
N GLY A 465 13.60 -29.76 20.99
CA GLY A 465 14.04 -31.15 21.10
C GLY A 465 15.26 -31.51 20.24
N GLY A 466 16.37 -30.78 20.38
CA GLY A 466 17.63 -31.12 19.70
C GLY A 466 18.19 -30.02 18.81
N ARG A 467 17.46 -28.94 18.63
CA ARG A 467 17.95 -27.71 17.96
C ARG A 467 18.58 -26.80 19.02
N LYS A 468 19.67 -26.15 18.63
CA LYS A 468 20.42 -25.29 19.56
C LYS A 468 20.57 -23.90 18.97
N TRP A 469 20.29 -22.91 19.78
CA TRP A 469 20.66 -21.53 19.48
C TRP A 469 22.16 -21.35 19.67
N TYR A 470 22.76 -20.48 18.87
CA TYR A 470 24.19 -20.25 18.92
C TYR A 470 24.58 -18.84 18.45
N LEU A 471 25.80 -18.42 18.78
CA LEU A 471 26.38 -17.21 18.25
C LEU A 471 27.01 -17.50 16.88
N ALA A 472 26.48 -16.87 15.82
CA ALA A 472 26.95 -17.14 14.47
C ALA A 472 28.34 -16.60 14.19
N SER A 473 29.08 -17.29 13.33
CA SER A 473 30.34 -16.79 12.80
C SER A 473 30.14 -15.64 11.81
N CYS A 474 31.15 -14.82 11.63
CA CYS A 474 31.11 -13.72 10.65
C CYS A 474 30.72 -14.19 9.23
N PRO A 475 31.23 -15.33 8.71
CA PRO A 475 30.85 -15.84 7.39
C PRO A 475 29.37 -16.12 7.16
N VAL A 476 28.55 -16.22 8.19
CA VAL A 476 27.09 -16.43 8.06
C VAL A 476 26.36 -15.15 7.67
N TRP A 477 26.86 -13.99 8.01
CA TRP A 477 26.22 -12.70 7.82
C TRP A 477 25.98 -12.30 6.34
N PRO A 478 26.83 -12.69 5.35
CA PRO A 478 26.52 -12.51 3.95
C PRO A 478 25.14 -13.10 3.55
N ALA A 479 24.76 -14.26 4.06
CA ALA A 479 23.46 -14.85 3.78
C ALA A 479 22.30 -14.04 4.39
N VAL A 480 22.51 -13.42 5.56
CA VAL A 480 21.56 -12.44 6.12
C VAL A 480 21.40 -11.26 5.18
N TYR A 481 22.53 -10.70 4.70
CA TYR A 481 22.52 -9.60 3.75
C TYR A 481 21.74 -9.93 2.48
N GLU A 482 22.03 -11.04 1.82
CA GLU A 482 21.36 -11.46 0.59
C GLU A 482 19.85 -11.63 0.79
N THR A 483 19.45 -12.22 1.93
CA THR A 483 18.05 -12.41 2.29
C THR A 483 17.32 -11.07 2.47
N LEU A 484 17.96 -10.10 3.12
CA LEU A 484 17.34 -8.84 3.48
C LEU A 484 17.35 -7.81 2.36
N THR A 485 18.39 -7.79 1.54
CA THR A 485 18.56 -6.76 0.50
C THR A 485 18.11 -7.23 -0.87
N HIS A 486 17.90 -8.55 -1.05
CA HIS A 486 17.61 -9.17 -2.34
C HIS A 486 18.68 -8.93 -3.41
N ASN A 487 19.86 -8.52 -3.00
CA ASN A 487 21.04 -8.36 -3.84
C ASN A 487 21.98 -9.54 -3.64
N VAL A 488 22.66 -9.95 -4.70
CA VAL A 488 23.75 -10.91 -4.59
C VAL A 488 24.90 -10.23 -3.84
N TRP A 489 25.40 -10.89 -2.80
CA TRP A 489 26.57 -10.44 -2.09
C TRP A 489 27.79 -10.39 -3.02
N ASN A 490 28.33 -9.19 -3.24
CA ASN A 490 29.58 -9.07 -3.97
C ASN A 490 30.74 -9.18 -2.96
N MET A 491 31.38 -10.32 -2.94
CA MET A 491 32.53 -10.59 -2.05
C MET A 491 33.73 -9.66 -2.27
N HIS A 492 33.80 -8.96 -3.40
CA HIS A 492 34.88 -8.02 -3.69
C HIS A 492 34.61 -6.60 -3.18
N ASP A 493 33.37 -6.30 -2.89
CA ASP A 493 32.98 -5.00 -2.35
C ASP A 493 32.08 -5.16 -1.12
N PHE A 494 32.69 -5.03 0.07
CA PHE A 494 31.96 -5.01 1.34
C PHE A 494 31.00 -3.82 1.48
N ARG A 495 30.97 -2.92 0.50
CA ARG A 495 30.11 -1.74 0.44
C ARG A 495 28.82 -2.02 -0.31
N GLY A 496 28.04 -3.01 0.13
CA GLY A 496 26.69 -3.19 -0.37
C GLY A 496 25.78 -2.02 0.01
N GLN A 497 24.95 -1.56 -0.92
CA GLN A 497 23.89 -0.60 -0.57
C GLN A 497 22.79 -1.35 0.18
N TRP A 498 22.65 -1.09 1.47
CA TRP A 498 21.54 -1.59 2.25
C TRP A 498 20.30 -0.74 2.01
N ASN A 499 19.17 -1.40 1.76
CA ASN A 499 17.89 -0.78 2.01
C ASN A 499 17.54 -1.07 3.48
N THR A 500 17.89 -0.14 4.38
CA THR A 500 17.68 -0.28 5.83
C THR A 500 16.22 -0.55 6.19
N TYR A 501 15.30 0.05 5.45
CA TYR A 501 13.87 -0.20 5.62
C TYR A 501 13.49 -1.66 5.38
N LEU A 502 13.97 -2.28 4.30
CA LEU A 502 13.67 -3.68 4.01
C LEU A 502 14.32 -4.62 5.02
N ALA A 503 15.55 -4.30 5.45
CA ALA A 503 16.25 -5.06 6.47
C ALA A 503 15.48 -5.06 7.79
N ASP A 504 15.02 -3.90 8.23
CA ASP A 504 14.25 -3.78 9.47
C ASP A 504 12.83 -4.32 9.33
N LEU A 505 12.20 -4.17 8.16
CA LEU A 505 10.87 -4.69 7.89
C LEU A 505 10.77 -6.19 8.12
N ALA A 506 11.79 -6.94 7.70
CA ALA A 506 11.84 -8.40 7.90
C ALA A 506 11.63 -8.83 9.36
N PHE A 507 12.03 -7.99 10.30
CA PHE A 507 11.87 -8.24 11.74
C PHE A 507 10.65 -7.51 12.31
N THR A 508 10.52 -6.21 12.05
CA THR A 508 9.50 -5.37 12.69
C THR A 508 8.07 -5.72 12.30
N GLN A 509 7.84 -6.21 11.07
CA GLN A 509 6.50 -6.63 10.62
C GLN A 509 5.91 -7.81 11.40
N VAL A 510 6.74 -8.54 12.14
CA VAL A 510 6.34 -9.67 13.01
C VAL A 510 6.64 -9.40 14.49
N GLY A 511 6.90 -8.14 14.87
CA GLY A 511 7.14 -7.71 16.24
C GLY A 511 8.56 -7.97 16.74
N GLY A 512 9.51 -8.26 15.85
CA GLY A 512 10.92 -8.43 16.16
C GLY A 512 11.67 -7.11 16.33
N THR A 513 12.92 -7.17 16.78
CA THR A 513 13.83 -6.03 16.94
C THR A 513 14.52 -5.74 15.61
N PRO A 514 14.57 -4.49 15.13
CA PRO A 514 15.29 -4.12 13.91
C PRO A 514 16.78 -4.47 14.02
N LEU A 515 17.44 -4.61 12.87
CA LEU A 515 18.89 -4.85 12.79
C LEU A 515 19.69 -3.55 12.67
N THR A 516 19.11 -2.52 12.09
CA THR A 516 19.83 -1.26 11.85
C THR A 516 20.09 -0.51 13.16
N ASN A 517 21.12 0.33 13.16
CA ASN A 517 21.59 1.09 14.31
C ASN A 517 22.08 0.21 15.49
N ALA A 518 22.61 -0.97 15.21
CA ALA A 518 23.18 -1.85 16.21
C ALA A 518 24.45 -2.54 15.68
N GLU A 519 25.34 -2.87 16.60
CA GLU A 519 26.50 -3.69 16.38
C GLU A 519 26.25 -5.08 16.96
N PHE A 520 26.72 -6.12 16.28
CA PHE A 520 26.44 -7.49 16.66
C PHE A 520 27.74 -8.29 16.80
N TRP A 521 27.83 -9.05 17.89
CA TRP A 521 28.89 -10.01 18.09
C TRP A 521 28.80 -11.16 17.09
N THR A 522 29.97 -11.63 16.66
CA THR A 522 30.10 -12.92 15.98
C THR A 522 30.92 -13.87 16.86
N SER A 523 30.86 -15.17 16.56
CA SER A 523 31.70 -16.16 17.27
C SER A 523 33.12 -16.25 16.75
N ALA A 524 33.43 -15.57 15.64
CA ALA A 524 34.77 -15.53 15.06
C ALA A 524 35.68 -14.53 15.79
N GLU A 525 36.96 -14.82 15.80
CA GLU A 525 38.03 -13.90 16.24
C GLU A 525 38.85 -13.43 15.04
N LEU A 526 39.37 -12.22 15.12
CA LEU A 526 40.33 -11.71 14.17
C LEU A 526 41.73 -11.85 14.75
N SER A 527 42.64 -12.53 14.06
CA SER A 527 44.06 -12.50 14.45
C SER A 527 44.71 -11.23 13.92
N HIS A 528 45.31 -10.48 14.81
CA HIS A 528 46.25 -9.43 14.45
C HIS A 528 47.66 -10.03 14.38
N GLU A 529 48.14 -10.33 13.22
CA GLU A 529 49.57 -10.46 12.97
C GLU A 529 50.17 -9.08 12.66
N HIS A 530 50.07 -8.12 13.55
CA HIS A 530 50.87 -6.90 13.48
C HIS A 530 51.70 -6.72 14.75
N GLU A 531 52.96 -7.08 14.65
CA GLU A 531 54.21 -6.50 15.15
C GLU A 531 54.20 -5.80 16.52
N TRP A 532 53.33 -6.13 17.43
CA TRP A 532 53.59 -5.80 18.82
C TRP A 532 54.06 -7.05 19.54
N HIS A 533 55.30 -7.45 19.25
CA HIS A 533 56.05 -8.42 20.04
C HIS A 533 56.31 -7.85 21.45
N LEU A 534 55.26 -7.73 22.24
CA LEU A 534 55.37 -7.63 23.66
C LEU A 534 54.97 -8.97 24.26
N ASN A 535 55.98 -9.80 24.50
CA ASN A 535 55.90 -11.00 25.35
C ASN A 535 54.97 -12.13 24.88
N ASN A 536 55.13 -12.69 23.69
CA ASN A 536 54.51 -13.95 23.25
C ASN A 536 52.97 -14.08 23.42
N VAL A 537 52.28 -12.98 23.59
CA VAL A 537 50.81 -12.95 23.54
C VAL A 537 50.40 -12.51 22.15
N VAL A 538 49.89 -13.42 21.37
CA VAL A 538 49.20 -13.12 20.12
C VAL A 538 47.99 -12.27 20.49
N ASP A 539 48.04 -11.00 20.12
CA ASP A 539 46.95 -10.08 20.37
C ASP A 539 45.76 -10.45 19.45
N ARG A 540 44.75 -11.07 20.03
CA ARG A 540 43.58 -11.57 19.29
C ARG A 540 42.40 -10.68 19.53
N HIS A 541 41.85 -10.13 18.46
CA HIS A 541 40.73 -9.22 18.53
C HIS A 541 39.43 -9.89 18.18
N THR A 542 38.41 -9.56 18.92
CA THR A 542 37.05 -10.02 18.68
C THR A 542 36.40 -9.23 17.55
N VAL A 543 35.73 -9.94 16.66
CA VAL A 543 35.10 -9.33 15.49
C VAL A 543 33.59 -9.18 15.73
N PHE A 544 33.07 -8.03 15.45
CA PHE A 544 31.64 -7.80 15.40
C PHE A 544 31.22 -7.17 14.06
N VAL A 545 29.96 -7.32 13.69
CA VAL A 545 29.42 -6.79 12.45
C VAL A 545 28.60 -5.56 12.75
N ASN A 546 29.05 -4.42 12.19
CA ASN A 546 28.28 -3.19 12.24
C ASN A 546 27.41 -3.06 10.99
N LEU A 547 26.10 -3.10 11.18
CA LEU A 547 25.14 -3.02 10.08
C LEU A 547 24.69 -1.59 9.75
N VAL A 548 25.15 -0.58 10.51
CA VAL A 548 24.63 0.79 10.44
C VAL A 548 25.13 1.57 9.23
N TRP A 549 26.39 1.40 8.86
CA TRP A 549 27.01 2.33 7.92
C TRP A 549 27.19 1.82 6.48
N PHE A 550 27.37 0.53 6.27
CA PHE A 550 27.78 0.04 4.95
C PHE A 550 27.14 -1.32 4.57
N GLY A 551 26.02 -1.64 5.15
CA GLY A 551 25.61 -3.03 5.07
C GLY A 551 26.57 -3.86 5.91
N ILE A 552 26.83 -5.07 5.58
CA ILE A 552 27.86 -5.88 6.24
C ILE A 552 29.22 -5.23 5.90
N GLY A 553 29.67 -4.26 6.64
CA GLY A 553 30.79 -3.54 6.06
C GLY A 553 31.86 -3.02 6.97
N SER A 554 31.60 -2.77 8.20
CA SER A 554 32.70 -2.46 9.11
C SER A 554 32.88 -3.59 10.10
N ILE A 555 33.94 -4.32 9.91
CA ILE A 555 34.50 -5.17 10.95
C ILE A 555 35.35 -4.22 11.78
N SER A 556 34.89 -3.94 12.97
CA SER A 556 35.68 -3.22 13.94
C SER A 556 36.42 -4.23 14.80
N THR A 557 37.66 -3.95 15.07
CA THR A 557 38.50 -4.74 15.99
C THR A 557 38.60 -4.00 17.30
N CYS A 558 38.41 -4.71 18.40
CA CYS A 558 38.57 -4.18 19.73
C CYS A 558 40.07 -4.16 20.10
N ALA A 559 40.56 -3.05 20.59
CA ALA A 559 41.87 -3.00 21.22
C ALA A 559 41.84 -3.75 22.55
N PRO A 560 42.93 -4.43 22.93
CA PRO A 560 43.06 -5.05 24.24
C PRO A 560 42.84 -4.03 25.37
N GLY A 561 41.90 -4.30 26.26
CA GLY A 561 41.64 -3.46 27.43
C GLY A 561 40.40 -2.55 27.33
N GLU A 562 39.74 -2.48 26.19
CA GLU A 562 38.44 -1.80 26.07
C GLU A 562 37.29 -2.76 26.36
N GLU A 563 36.42 -2.36 27.28
CA GLU A 563 35.17 -3.11 27.57
C GLU A 563 34.14 -2.79 26.49
N ILE A 564 34.31 -3.36 25.30
CA ILE A 564 33.34 -3.21 24.22
C ILE A 564 32.16 -4.14 24.44
N LYS A 565 30.96 -3.59 24.30
CA LYS A 565 29.70 -4.27 24.39
C LYS A 565 28.93 -4.11 23.09
N ALA A 566 28.34 -5.19 22.61
CA ALA A 566 27.47 -5.18 21.44
C ALA A 566 26.25 -6.06 21.65
N LYS A 567 25.30 -5.98 20.72
CA LYS A 567 24.10 -6.82 20.73
C LYS A 567 24.48 -8.28 20.42
N VAL A 568 23.69 -9.17 20.96
CA VAL A 568 23.74 -10.60 20.65
C VAL A 568 22.52 -10.96 19.85
N ARG A 569 22.71 -11.38 18.59
CA ARG A 569 21.64 -11.89 17.72
C ARG A 569 21.84 -13.38 17.52
N PRO A 570 21.01 -14.23 18.14
CA PRO A 570 21.14 -15.68 18.04
C PRO A 570 20.77 -16.23 16.67
N PHE A 571 21.35 -17.39 16.34
CA PHE A 571 21.02 -18.16 15.15
C PHE A 571 20.60 -19.57 15.55
N ILE A 572 19.87 -20.25 14.69
CA ILE A 572 19.41 -21.63 14.86
C ILE A 572 19.51 -22.36 13.52
N ASP A 573 20.05 -23.58 13.53
CA ASP A 573 20.03 -24.50 12.38
C ASP A 573 18.98 -25.61 12.59
N PHE A 574 18.32 -26.05 11.49
CA PHE A 574 17.29 -27.11 11.56
C PHE A 574 17.12 -27.91 10.26
#